data_52b8c512c9321203d6ff29dec6a6833a
#
_entry.id   52b8c512c9321203d6ff29dec6a6833a
#
_cell.length_a   1.000
_cell.length_b   1.000
_cell.length_c   1.000
_cell.angle_alpha   90.00
_cell.angle_beta   90.00
_cell.angle_gamma   90.00
#
_symmetry.space_group_name_H-M   'P 1'
#
loop_
_entity.id
_entity.type
_entity.pdbx_description
1 polymer ?
#
loop_
_entity_poly.entity_id
_entity_poly.type
_entity_poly.pdbx_seq_one_letter_code
_entity_poly.pdbx_strand_id
1 'polypeptide(L)'
;IDVRQSLDRIGIAATRLNAQLIREVFSDYCRDPIVTDPSADITMNGKILIAAGWKPGFSTDYDAVILAERFNAEKILNLSNVPQIYSADPKVDPNAKPLFHISFDSRVLQLP
;
A
#
# COMPACT_ATOMS: atom_id res chain seq x y z
N ILE A 1 -15.67 -4.22 -22.05
CA ILE A 1 -14.81 -4.45 -20.87
C ILE A 1 -13.80 -3.31 -20.76
N ASP A 2 -13.74 -2.73 -19.59
CA ASP A 2 -12.67 -1.79 -19.30
C ASP A 2 -11.42 -2.60 -18.88
N VAL A 3 -10.47 -2.70 -19.79
CA VAL A 3 -9.25 -3.50 -19.57
C VAL A 3 -8.44 -2.97 -18.39
N ARG A 4 -8.38 -1.63 -18.25
CA ARG A 4 -7.61 -1.01 -17.16
C ARG A 4 -8.19 -1.38 -15.79
N GLN A 5 -9.49 -1.30 -15.63
CA GLN A 5 -10.14 -1.71 -14.38
C GLN A 5 -10.03 -3.21 -14.14
N SER A 6 -10.07 -4.00 -15.20
CA SER A 6 -9.90 -5.45 -15.08
C SER A 6 -8.49 -5.79 -14.60
N LEU A 7 -7.46 -5.14 -15.13
CA LEU A 7 -6.08 -5.32 -14.67
C LEU A 7 -5.91 -4.87 -13.23
N ASP A 8 -6.53 -3.76 -12.84
CA ASP A 8 -6.49 -3.29 -11.46
C ASP A 8 -7.13 -4.32 -10.51
N ARG A 9 -8.26 -4.89 -10.88
CA ARG A 9 -8.91 -5.91 -10.04
C ARG A 9 -8.06 -7.16 -9.89
N ILE A 10 -7.38 -7.58 -10.95
CA ILE A 10 -6.46 -8.71 -10.88
C ILE A 10 -5.29 -8.39 -9.95
N GLY A 11 -4.70 -7.21 -10.09
CA GLY A 11 -3.62 -6.77 -9.20
C GLY A 11 -4.06 -6.70 -7.75
N ILE A 12 -5.23 -6.16 -7.49
CA ILE A 12 -5.80 -6.10 -6.14
C ILE A 12 -5.99 -7.50 -5.57
N ALA A 13 -6.54 -8.44 -6.36
CA ALA A 13 -6.71 -9.82 -5.93
C ALA A 13 -5.36 -10.46 -5.58
N ALA A 14 -4.33 -10.17 -6.35
CA ALA A 14 -2.98 -10.67 -6.07
C ALA A 14 -2.44 -10.11 -4.75
N THR A 15 -2.67 -8.84 -4.45
CA THR A 15 -2.26 -8.26 -3.16
C THR A 15 -2.98 -8.93 -2.00
N ARG A 16 -4.25 -9.27 -2.17
CA ARG A 16 -5.04 -9.95 -1.13
C ARG A 16 -4.56 -11.37 -0.88
N LEU A 17 -4.14 -12.07 -1.92
CA LEU A 17 -3.52 -13.39 -1.78
C LEU A 17 -2.22 -13.29 -1.00
N ASN A 18 -1.37 -12.33 -1.35
CA ASN A 18 -0.10 -12.09 -0.66
C ASN A 18 -0.33 -11.68 0.80
N ALA A 19 -1.33 -10.84 1.05
CA ALA A 19 -1.69 -10.43 2.40
C ALA A 19 -2.10 -11.63 3.26
N GLN A 20 -2.86 -12.56 2.69
CA GLN A 20 -3.25 -13.78 3.40
C GLN A 20 -2.02 -14.61 3.76
N LEU A 21 -1.07 -14.75 2.84
CA LEU A 21 0.17 -15.48 3.11
C LEU A 21 0.95 -14.84 4.28
N ILE A 22 1.11 -13.53 4.25
CA ILE A 22 1.84 -12.80 5.29
C ILE A 22 1.11 -12.92 6.63
N ARG A 23 -0.22 -12.84 6.60
CA ARG A 23 -1.02 -12.99 7.81
C ARG A 23 -0.84 -14.38 8.44
N GLU A 24 -0.76 -15.42 7.62
CA GLU A 24 -0.48 -16.76 8.14
C GLU A 24 0.91 -16.86 8.76
N VAL A 25 1.91 -16.24 8.12
CA VAL A 25 3.29 -16.23 8.66
C VAL A 25 3.35 -15.55 10.03
N PHE A 26 2.61 -14.46 10.22
CA PHE A 26 2.59 -13.69 11.45
C PHE A 26 1.32 -13.90 12.27
N SER A 27 0.70 -15.07 12.16
CA SER A 27 -0.60 -15.35 12.77
C SER A 27 -0.63 -15.12 14.28
N ASP A 28 0.47 -15.35 14.98
CA ASP A 28 0.54 -15.13 16.43
C ASP A 28 0.39 -13.66 16.82
N TYR A 29 0.65 -12.75 15.91
CA TYR A 29 0.60 -11.31 16.14
C TYR A 29 -0.59 -10.63 15.47
N CYS A 30 -1.31 -11.34 14.60
CA CYS A 30 -2.45 -10.82 13.86
C CYS A 30 -3.75 -11.28 14.51
N ARG A 31 -4.54 -10.33 14.98
CA ARG A 31 -5.82 -10.65 15.63
C ARG A 31 -7.01 -10.05 14.90
N ASP A 32 -6.75 -9.37 13.81
CA ASP A 32 -7.75 -8.65 13.06
C ASP A 32 -7.81 -9.18 11.64
N PRO A 33 -8.96 -9.05 10.96
CA PRO A 33 -9.05 -9.45 9.56
C PRO A 33 -8.18 -8.56 8.68
N ILE A 34 -7.87 -9.05 7.48
CA ILE A 34 -7.13 -8.27 6.50
C ILE A 34 -7.96 -7.04 6.12
N VAL A 35 -7.33 -5.88 6.19
CA VAL A 35 -7.97 -4.62 5.80
C VAL A 35 -7.96 -4.52 4.28
N THR A 36 -9.14 -4.38 3.70
CA THR A 36 -9.30 -4.18 2.26
C THR A 36 -9.85 -2.80 1.92
N ASP A 37 -10.34 -2.08 2.91
CA ASP A 37 -10.84 -0.70 2.79
C ASP A 37 -10.21 0.16 3.90
N PRO A 38 -9.23 1.01 3.56
CA PRO A 38 -8.54 1.81 4.57
C PRO A 38 -9.43 2.89 5.20
N SER A 39 -10.59 3.17 4.62
CA SER A 39 -11.55 4.14 5.14
C SER A 39 -12.59 3.51 6.09
N ALA A 40 -12.67 2.19 6.16
CA ALA A 40 -13.63 1.49 7.01
C ALA A 40 -13.28 1.64 8.49
N ASP A 41 -14.20 1.24 9.35
CA ASP A 41 -13.90 1.14 10.78
C ASP A 41 -12.90 0.02 11.01
N ILE A 42 -11.73 0.39 11.48
CA ILE A 42 -10.63 -0.54 11.70
C ILE A 42 -10.20 -0.45 13.15
N THR A 43 -10.20 -1.61 13.82
CA THR A 43 -9.68 -1.74 15.16
C THR A 43 -8.46 -2.64 15.11
N MET A 44 -7.37 -2.21 15.74
CA MET A 44 -6.15 -3.00 15.82
C MET A 44 -6.03 -3.62 17.19
N ASN A 45 -6.34 -4.90 17.30
CA ASN A 45 -6.27 -5.66 18.55
C ASN A 45 -4.97 -6.44 18.68
N GLY A 46 -4.34 -6.79 17.57
CA GLY A 46 -3.05 -7.46 17.54
C GLY A 46 -1.90 -6.48 17.42
N LYS A 47 -0.68 -7.02 17.39
CA LYS A 47 0.53 -6.22 17.21
C LYS A 47 0.80 -5.90 15.74
N ILE A 48 0.25 -6.70 14.84
CA ILE A 48 0.41 -6.55 13.39
C ILE A 48 -0.97 -6.52 12.77
N LEU A 49 -1.19 -5.53 11.92
CA LEU A 49 -2.38 -5.40 11.09
C LEU A 49 -1.94 -5.54 9.64
N ILE A 50 -2.58 -6.44 8.91
CA ILE A 50 -2.27 -6.67 7.50
C ILE A 50 -3.34 -6.00 6.65
N ALA A 51 -2.90 -5.32 5.61
CA ALA A 51 -3.79 -4.68 4.66
C ALA A 51 -3.44 -5.10 3.23
N ALA A 52 -4.37 -4.91 2.33
CA ALA A 52 -4.22 -5.26 0.92
C ALA A 52 -4.84 -4.16 0.05
N GLY A 53 -4.78 -4.34 -1.26
CA GLY A 53 -5.34 -3.39 -2.21
C GLY A 53 -6.83 -3.13 -1.96
N TRP A 54 -7.24 -1.91 -2.19
CA TRP A 54 -8.60 -1.44 -1.92
C TRP A 54 -9.50 -1.66 -3.14
N LYS A 55 -9.47 -0.73 -4.07
CA LYS A 55 -10.33 -0.73 -5.26
C LYS A 55 -9.60 -0.10 -6.44
N PRO A 56 -10.07 -0.33 -7.68
CA PRO A 56 -9.46 0.29 -8.84
C PRO A 56 -9.35 1.81 -8.72
N GLY A 57 -8.23 2.37 -9.16
CA GLY A 57 -7.95 3.79 -9.10
C GLY A 57 -7.16 4.23 -7.86
N PHE A 58 -6.90 3.33 -6.91
CA PHE A 58 -6.13 3.64 -5.72
C PHE A 58 -4.90 2.74 -5.64
N SER A 59 -3.73 3.35 -5.56
CA SER A 59 -2.49 2.60 -5.39
C SER A 59 -2.36 2.10 -3.95
N THR A 60 -1.62 1.02 -3.76
CA THR A 60 -1.33 0.52 -2.42
C THR A 60 -0.47 1.49 -1.62
N ASP A 61 0.34 2.29 -2.28
CA ASP A 61 1.11 3.34 -1.62
C ASP A 61 0.19 4.40 -1.01
N TYR A 62 -0.84 4.79 -1.74
CA TYR A 62 -1.85 5.72 -1.23
C TYR A 62 -2.61 5.12 -0.04
N ASP A 63 -3.00 3.86 -0.16
CA ASP A 63 -3.70 3.15 0.92
C ASP A 63 -2.83 3.08 2.19
N ALA A 64 -1.53 2.84 2.02
CA ALA A 64 -0.58 2.81 3.13
C ALA A 64 -0.48 4.16 3.84
N VAL A 65 -0.50 5.26 3.09
CA VAL A 65 -0.47 6.61 3.67
C VAL A 65 -1.73 6.89 4.48
N ILE A 66 -2.91 6.50 3.97
CA ILE A 66 -4.16 6.64 4.71
C ILE A 66 -4.08 5.89 6.05
N LEU A 67 -3.62 4.64 6.03
CA LEU A 67 -3.50 3.84 7.23
C LEU A 67 -2.47 4.42 8.21
N ALA A 68 -1.33 4.86 7.70
CA ALA A 68 -0.31 5.48 8.52
C ALA A 68 -0.84 6.72 9.24
N GLU A 69 -1.63 7.53 8.55
CA GLU A 69 -2.23 8.72 9.12
C GLU A 69 -3.27 8.36 10.19
N ARG A 70 -4.11 7.36 9.91
CA ARG A 70 -5.16 6.92 10.84
C ARG A 70 -4.60 6.32 12.13
N PHE A 71 -3.48 5.61 12.04
CA PHE A 71 -2.86 4.97 13.20
C PHE A 71 -1.70 5.76 13.78
N ASN A 72 -1.50 7.00 13.33
CA ASN A 72 -0.40 7.86 13.78
C ASN A 72 0.96 7.17 13.69
N ALA A 73 1.22 6.50 12.57
CA ALA A 73 2.48 5.83 12.35
C ALA A 73 3.61 6.86 12.27
N GLU A 74 4.72 6.57 12.91
CA GLU A 74 5.89 7.45 12.89
C GLU A 74 6.65 7.36 11.58
N LYS A 75 6.58 6.23 10.90
CA LYS A 75 7.35 5.96 9.68
C LYS A 75 6.54 5.11 8.72
N ILE A 76 6.82 5.30 7.44
CA ILE A 76 6.38 4.41 6.37
C ILE A 76 7.64 3.85 5.71
N LEU A 77 7.75 2.52 5.66
CA LEU A 77 8.83 1.84 4.96
C LEU A 77 8.27 1.27 3.66
N ASN A 78 8.78 1.72 2.53
CA ASN A 78 8.40 1.20 1.24
C ASN A 78 9.44 0.18 0.78
N LEU A 79 9.11 -1.10 0.91
CA LEU A 79 9.97 -2.19 0.49
C LEU A 79 9.72 -2.48 -0.98
N SER A 80 10.69 -2.15 -1.81
CA SER A 80 10.58 -2.22 -3.26
C SER A 80 11.82 -2.87 -3.85
N ASN A 81 11.71 -3.25 -5.11
CA ASN A 81 12.85 -3.79 -5.87
C ASN A 81 13.77 -2.70 -6.44
N VAL A 82 13.47 -1.44 -6.16
CA VAL A 82 14.35 -0.29 -6.45
C VAL A 82 14.95 0.21 -5.15
N PRO A 83 16.22 0.69 -5.17
CA PRO A 83 16.90 1.07 -3.93
C PRO A 83 16.34 2.32 -3.25
N GLN A 84 15.57 3.11 -3.96
CA GLN A 84 14.98 4.34 -3.42
C GLN A 84 13.81 4.79 -4.30
N ILE A 85 13.05 5.78 -3.81
CA ILE A 85 11.93 6.34 -4.57
C ILE A 85 12.49 7.33 -5.59
N TYR A 86 11.96 7.26 -6.80
CA TYR A 86 12.32 8.14 -7.91
C TYR A 86 11.16 9.06 -8.26
N SER A 87 11.45 10.15 -8.96
CA SER A 87 10.43 11.09 -9.45
C SER A 87 9.52 10.45 -10.50
N ALA A 88 9.99 9.40 -11.16
CA ALA A 88 9.25 8.58 -12.12
C ALA A 88 9.87 7.20 -12.15
N ASP A 89 9.25 6.24 -12.86
CA ASP A 89 9.83 4.91 -12.99
C ASP A 89 11.13 4.97 -13.80
N PRO A 90 12.29 4.65 -13.20
CA PRO A 90 13.56 4.72 -13.91
C PRO A 90 13.68 3.70 -15.05
N LYS A 91 12.85 2.66 -15.06
CA LYS A 91 12.82 1.68 -16.15
C LYS A 91 12.13 2.22 -17.40
N VAL A 92 11.26 3.22 -17.23
CA VAL A 92 10.46 3.82 -18.31
C VAL A 92 11.00 5.21 -18.66
N ASP A 93 11.36 6.00 -17.66
CA ASP A 93 11.88 7.37 -17.84
C ASP A 93 13.36 7.42 -17.48
N PRO A 94 14.26 7.56 -18.47
CA PRO A 94 15.69 7.64 -18.19
C PRO A 94 16.10 8.92 -17.45
N ASN A 95 15.23 9.92 -17.41
CA ASN A 95 15.46 11.17 -16.67
C ASN A 95 14.91 11.12 -15.25
N ALA A 96 14.39 9.99 -14.79
CA ALA A 96 13.89 9.83 -13.44
C ALA A 96 15.02 10.09 -12.44
N LYS A 97 14.73 10.94 -11.43
CA LYS A 97 15.71 11.34 -10.41
C LYS A 97 15.38 10.65 -9.10
N PRO A 98 16.39 10.13 -8.40
CA PRO A 98 16.17 9.57 -7.08
C PRO A 98 15.74 10.65 -6.09
N LEU A 99 14.81 10.28 -5.20
CA LEU A 99 14.31 11.16 -4.17
C LEU A 99 14.81 10.67 -2.81
N PHE A 100 15.67 11.47 -2.15
CA PHE A 100 16.30 11.06 -0.90
C PHE A 100 15.47 11.41 0.33
N HIS A 101 14.56 12.37 0.20
CA HIS A 101 13.71 12.80 1.29
C HIS A 101 12.34 13.17 0.74
N ILE A 102 11.29 12.58 1.31
CA ILE A 102 9.91 12.82 0.92
C ILE A 102 9.10 12.99 2.20
N SER A 103 8.39 14.10 2.32
CA SER A 103 7.38 14.26 3.35
C SER A 103 6.09 13.60 2.87
N PHE A 104 5.45 12.78 3.71
CA PHE A 104 4.17 12.26 3.32
C PHE A 104 3.04 13.12 3.89
N ASP A 105 2.08 13.40 3.02
CA ASP A 105 0.85 14.10 3.36
C ASP A 105 -0.20 13.52 2.41
N SER A 106 -1.22 12.90 2.97
CA SER A 106 -2.25 12.24 2.17
C SER A 106 -2.97 13.19 1.20
N ARG A 107 -2.94 14.49 1.50
CA ARG A 107 -3.52 15.52 0.61
C ARG A 107 -2.65 15.81 -0.60
N VAL A 108 -1.36 15.53 -0.53
CA VAL A 108 -0.39 15.78 -1.59
C VAL A 108 -0.16 14.55 -2.44
N LEU A 109 -0.19 13.35 -1.84
CA LEU A 109 0.01 12.09 -2.54
C LEU A 109 -1.26 11.69 -3.27
N GLN A 110 -1.59 12.45 -4.30
CA GLN A 110 -2.66 12.10 -5.23
C GLN A 110 -2.10 11.16 -6.27
N LEU A 111 -1.89 9.92 -5.87
CA LEU A 111 -1.38 8.91 -6.78
C LEU A 111 -2.51 8.41 -7.67
N PRO A 112 -2.26 8.32 -8.97
CA PRO A 112 -3.26 7.82 -9.91
C PRO A 112 -3.62 6.38 -9.66
#